data_9884734e564faac857a277c87e97b0ad
#
_entry.id   9884734e564faac857a277c87e97b0ad
#
_cell.length_a   1.000
_cell.length_b   1.000
_cell.length_c   1.000
_cell.angle_alpha   90.00
_cell.angle_beta   90.00
_cell.angle_gamma   90.00
#
_symmetry.space_group_name_H-M   'P 1'
#
loop_
_entity.id
_entity.type
_entity.pdbx_description
1 polymer ?
#
loop_
_entity_poly.entity_id
_entity_poly.type
_entity_poly.pdbx_seq_one_letter_code
_entity_poly.pdbx_strand_id
1 'polypeptide(L)'
;MKYLACFSLLCSSMASAIERPNIIYIFTDQQTASAMSCAGNPDLHTPNLDRLAAAGILFNNAYCTAPLSGPSRGAMFTGYYPDAVGLSVNGSPMPDSLKAQTLGTLIKNAGYDCAYGGKWHLPLLEVPDKEYGFDNIYKHSDDGLAEACAEYLSRKHKKPFFLVASYDNPHNICEYARRQNFPYGNIDIPDIRDCPGLPANFAKNPYDADVIESERINNYNVYPTAGFTPEDWRMYRYTYYRLVEKVDREIGKIIDAIDRNNLWENTVVIFSSDHGDGIGAHRWNQKSALYEEIINCLLYTSPSPRDRSVSR
;
A
#
# COMPACT_ATOMS: atom_id res chain seq x y z
N MET A 1 -31.67 -70.08 13.15
CA MET A 1 -31.90 -68.61 13.35
C MET A 1 -30.56 -67.92 13.51
N LYS A 2 -30.11 -67.21 12.47
CA LYS A 2 -28.83 -66.51 12.47
C LYS A 2 -29.19 -65.00 12.50
N TYR A 3 -28.80 -64.34 13.56
CA TYR A 3 -28.93 -62.83 13.68
C TYR A 3 -27.81 -62.20 12.91
N LEU A 4 -28.14 -61.44 11.86
CA LEU A 4 -27.26 -60.52 11.16
C LEU A 4 -27.34 -59.19 11.89
N ALA A 5 -26.25 -58.78 12.57
CA ALA A 5 -26.12 -57.46 13.15
C ALA A 5 -25.60 -56.53 12.06
N CYS A 6 -26.44 -55.62 11.57
CA CYS A 6 -26.03 -54.49 10.72
C CYS A 6 -25.35 -53.44 11.57
N PHE A 7 -24.03 -53.33 11.45
CA PHE A 7 -23.26 -52.19 11.95
C PHE A 7 -23.38 -51.04 10.93
N SER A 8 -24.26 -50.11 11.18
CA SER A 8 -24.27 -48.82 10.44
C SER A 8 -23.12 -47.96 10.92
N LEU A 9 -22.04 -47.90 10.15
CA LEU A 9 -21.03 -46.87 10.31
C LEU A 9 -21.63 -45.51 9.89
N LEU A 10 -22.03 -44.72 10.87
CA LEU A 10 -22.26 -43.28 10.69
C LEU A 10 -20.89 -42.62 10.48
N CYS A 11 -20.46 -42.48 9.23
CA CYS A 11 -19.45 -41.52 8.83
C CYS A 11 -20.07 -40.12 8.96
N SER A 12 -20.00 -39.54 10.14
CA SER A 12 -20.16 -38.10 10.29
C SER A 12 -18.95 -37.44 9.62
N SER A 13 -19.09 -37.09 8.34
CA SER A 13 -18.22 -36.10 7.71
C SER A 13 -18.42 -34.80 8.47
N MET A 14 -17.56 -34.52 9.44
CA MET A 14 -17.40 -33.15 9.95
C MET A 14 -16.93 -32.36 8.75
N ALA A 15 -17.87 -31.71 8.06
CA ALA A 15 -17.57 -30.61 7.20
C ALA A 15 -16.93 -29.58 8.14
N SER A 16 -15.60 -29.52 8.17
CA SER A 16 -14.88 -28.43 8.79
C SER A 16 -15.43 -27.15 8.15
N ALA A 17 -16.14 -26.36 8.93
CA ALA A 17 -16.58 -25.05 8.46
C ALA A 17 -15.32 -24.35 7.97
N ILE A 18 -15.30 -23.92 6.70
CA ILE A 18 -14.16 -23.22 6.14
C ILE A 18 -14.00 -21.95 6.97
N GLU A 19 -13.00 -21.93 7.83
CA GLU A 19 -12.71 -20.80 8.67
C GLU A 19 -12.31 -19.64 7.76
N ARG A 20 -13.00 -18.50 7.87
CA ARG A 20 -12.74 -17.32 7.07
C ARG A 20 -11.45 -16.69 7.58
N PRO A 21 -10.42 -16.46 6.73
CA PRO A 21 -9.17 -15.87 7.19
C PRO A 21 -9.36 -14.41 7.61
N ASN A 22 -8.55 -13.96 8.54
CA ASN A 22 -8.34 -12.54 8.74
C ASN A 22 -7.66 -11.94 7.51
N ILE A 23 -7.87 -10.65 7.27
CA ILE A 23 -7.25 -9.93 6.17
C ILE A 23 -6.55 -8.71 6.76
N ILE A 24 -5.28 -8.55 6.44
CA ILE A 24 -4.51 -7.35 6.75
C ILE A 24 -4.09 -6.73 5.43
N TYR A 25 -4.53 -5.51 5.17
CA TYR A 25 -4.17 -4.74 3.97
C TYR A 25 -3.30 -3.57 4.38
N ILE A 26 -2.02 -3.65 4.05
CA ILE A 26 -1.03 -2.60 4.28
C ILE A 26 -0.76 -1.93 2.95
N PHE A 27 -0.77 -0.62 2.89
CA PHE A 27 -0.35 0.08 1.69
C PHE A 27 0.27 1.44 2.00
N THR A 28 1.11 1.88 1.07
CA THR A 28 1.87 3.12 1.12
C THR A 28 1.29 4.14 0.13
N ASP A 29 1.60 5.42 0.33
CA ASP A 29 1.31 6.47 -0.63
C ASP A 29 2.57 6.78 -1.44
N GLN A 30 2.46 6.70 -2.76
CA GLN A 30 3.49 7.13 -3.70
C GLN A 30 4.75 6.23 -3.76
N GLN A 31 4.63 4.93 -3.43
CA GLN A 31 5.77 4.02 -3.52
C GLN A 31 5.84 3.31 -4.87
N THR A 32 6.92 3.59 -5.63
CA THR A 32 7.19 2.90 -6.90
C THR A 32 7.61 1.45 -6.68
N ALA A 33 7.24 0.57 -7.61
CA ALA A 33 7.55 -0.87 -7.55
C ALA A 33 9.05 -1.17 -7.44
N SER A 34 9.91 -0.36 -8.05
CA SER A 34 11.36 -0.54 -8.00
C SER A 34 12.01 -0.12 -6.67
N ALA A 35 11.27 0.51 -5.75
CA ALA A 35 11.83 0.97 -4.47
C ALA A 35 11.69 -0.09 -3.37
N MET A 36 12.28 -1.27 -3.62
CA MET A 36 12.39 -2.37 -2.64
C MET A 36 13.61 -3.24 -2.95
N SER A 37 14.23 -3.81 -1.91
CA SER A 37 15.35 -4.72 -2.10
C SER A 37 14.95 -6.03 -2.79
N CYS A 38 13.77 -6.58 -2.53
CA CYS A 38 13.23 -7.76 -3.23
C CYS A 38 12.91 -7.51 -4.72
N ALA A 39 12.78 -6.25 -5.14
CA ALA A 39 12.69 -5.87 -6.55
C ALA A 39 14.07 -5.74 -7.24
N GLY A 40 15.15 -6.05 -6.52
CA GLY A 40 16.53 -6.00 -7.05
C GLY A 40 17.19 -4.62 -6.93
N ASN A 41 16.63 -3.69 -6.16
CA ASN A 41 17.22 -2.37 -5.94
C ASN A 41 18.34 -2.46 -4.87
N PRO A 42 19.61 -2.16 -5.23
CA PRO A 42 20.72 -2.24 -4.29
C PRO A 42 20.88 -1.01 -3.40
N ASP A 43 20.15 0.08 -3.68
CA ASP A 43 20.33 1.39 -3.05
C ASP A 43 19.49 1.59 -1.77
N LEU A 44 18.73 0.56 -1.37
CA LEU A 44 17.91 0.58 -0.15
C LEU A 44 17.77 -0.81 0.46
N HIS A 45 17.35 -0.84 1.73
CA HIS A 45 17.11 -2.07 2.48
C HIS A 45 15.67 -2.10 3.03
N THR A 46 14.87 -3.05 2.53
CA THR A 46 13.48 -3.27 2.96
C THR A 46 13.28 -4.70 3.46
N PRO A 47 13.96 -5.12 4.55
CA PRO A 47 13.99 -6.51 4.99
C PRO A 47 12.61 -7.04 5.39
N ASN A 48 11.70 -6.18 5.83
CA ASN A 48 10.36 -6.59 6.23
C ASN A 48 9.46 -6.83 5.01
N LEU A 49 9.57 -5.99 3.98
CA LEU A 49 8.92 -6.24 2.68
C LEU A 49 9.51 -7.47 1.98
N ASP A 50 10.84 -7.65 2.07
CA ASP A 50 11.50 -8.85 1.55
C ASP A 50 10.98 -10.13 2.23
N ARG A 51 10.72 -10.06 3.53
CA ARG A 51 10.14 -11.17 4.31
C ARG A 51 8.72 -11.50 3.83
N LEU A 52 7.88 -10.49 3.55
CA LEU A 52 6.55 -10.70 2.97
C LEU A 52 6.64 -11.30 1.56
N ALA A 53 7.53 -10.77 0.71
CA ALA A 53 7.74 -11.26 -0.64
C ALA A 53 8.21 -12.72 -0.66
N ALA A 54 9.14 -13.09 0.22
CA ALA A 54 9.66 -14.46 0.32
C ALA A 54 8.63 -15.47 0.85
N ALA A 55 7.67 -14.99 1.65
CA ALA A 55 6.62 -15.84 2.22
C ALA A 55 5.39 -15.96 1.33
N GLY A 56 5.26 -15.15 0.29
CA GLY A 56 4.04 -14.99 -0.48
C GLY A 56 4.22 -15.00 -1.98
N ILE A 57 3.37 -14.25 -2.66
CA ILE A 57 3.40 -14.05 -4.11
C ILE A 57 3.66 -12.57 -4.39
N LEU A 58 4.70 -12.30 -5.17
CA LEU A 58 5.00 -10.98 -5.71
C LEU A 58 4.43 -10.85 -7.12
N PHE A 59 3.59 -9.84 -7.35
CA PHE A 59 3.07 -9.51 -8.67
C PHE A 59 3.93 -8.40 -9.28
N ASN A 60 4.70 -8.72 -10.32
CA ASN A 60 5.60 -7.77 -10.98
C ASN A 60 4.87 -6.73 -11.85
N ASN A 61 3.64 -7.03 -12.23
CA ASN A 61 2.82 -6.21 -13.13
C ASN A 61 1.49 -5.89 -12.46
N ALA A 62 1.50 -4.97 -11.49
CA ALA A 62 0.33 -4.46 -10.81
C ALA A 62 0.25 -2.95 -11.04
N TYR A 63 -0.75 -2.49 -11.77
CA TYR A 63 -0.88 -1.09 -12.18
C TYR A 63 -2.00 -0.38 -11.44
N CYS A 64 -1.76 0.86 -11.03
CA CYS A 64 -2.83 1.70 -10.50
C CYS A 64 -3.74 2.17 -11.64
N THR A 65 -5.01 2.42 -11.32
CA THR A 65 -6.01 2.88 -12.30
C THR A 65 -5.86 4.34 -12.68
N ALA A 66 -5.24 5.12 -11.80
CA ALA A 66 -4.92 6.53 -12.01
C ALA A 66 -3.73 6.90 -11.11
N PRO A 67 -2.71 7.60 -11.64
CA PRO A 67 -1.52 7.97 -10.87
C PRO A 67 -1.75 9.24 -10.02
N LEU A 68 -2.76 9.19 -9.15
CA LEU A 68 -3.13 10.27 -8.23
C LEU A 68 -3.86 9.68 -7.03
N SER A 69 -3.50 10.08 -5.81
CA SER A 69 -3.92 9.39 -4.57
C SER A 69 -5.44 9.27 -4.41
N GLY A 70 -6.22 10.35 -4.56
CA GLY A 70 -7.68 10.30 -4.43
C GLY A 70 -8.34 9.35 -5.43
N PRO A 71 -8.13 9.53 -6.75
CA PRO A 71 -8.64 8.63 -7.77
C PRO A 71 -8.21 7.17 -7.58
N SER A 72 -6.93 6.92 -7.35
CA SER A 72 -6.44 5.56 -7.14
C SER A 72 -7.09 4.89 -5.92
N ARG A 73 -7.11 5.59 -4.76
CA ARG A 73 -7.77 5.08 -3.55
C ARG A 73 -9.27 4.88 -3.77
N GLY A 74 -9.91 5.77 -4.54
CA GLY A 74 -11.29 5.59 -4.98
C GLY A 74 -11.48 4.25 -5.67
N ALA A 75 -10.63 3.92 -6.64
CA ALA A 75 -10.68 2.62 -7.32
C ALA A 75 -10.38 1.45 -6.38
N MET A 76 -9.36 1.56 -5.51
CA MET A 76 -9.00 0.51 -4.55
C MET A 76 -10.15 0.15 -3.62
N PHE A 77 -10.93 1.14 -3.19
CA PHE A 77 -12.02 0.92 -2.23
C PHE A 77 -13.39 0.71 -2.86
N THR A 78 -13.60 1.02 -4.14
CA THR A 78 -14.89 0.81 -4.82
C THR A 78 -14.86 -0.28 -5.88
N GLY A 79 -13.69 -0.62 -6.41
CA GLY A 79 -13.53 -1.54 -7.54
C GLY A 79 -13.92 -0.93 -8.89
N TYR A 80 -14.20 0.37 -8.97
CA TYR A 80 -14.55 1.08 -10.21
C TYR A 80 -13.40 1.92 -10.72
N TYR A 81 -13.32 2.11 -12.05
CA TYR A 81 -12.44 3.11 -12.61
C TYR A 81 -12.85 4.51 -12.15
N PRO A 82 -11.91 5.39 -11.76
CA PRO A 82 -12.25 6.69 -11.16
C PRO A 82 -13.15 7.55 -12.02
N ASP A 83 -12.91 7.61 -13.33
CA ASP A 83 -13.71 8.42 -14.27
C ASP A 83 -15.15 7.92 -14.38
N ALA A 84 -15.38 6.61 -14.29
CA ALA A 84 -16.71 6.03 -14.36
C ALA A 84 -17.60 6.43 -13.16
N VAL A 85 -17.00 6.88 -12.06
CA VAL A 85 -17.70 7.24 -10.82
C VAL A 85 -17.45 8.67 -10.37
N GLY A 86 -16.81 9.49 -11.20
CA GLY A 86 -16.59 10.91 -10.95
C GLY A 86 -15.49 11.22 -9.92
N LEU A 87 -14.57 10.28 -9.67
CA LEU A 87 -13.45 10.44 -8.73
C LEU A 87 -12.14 10.79 -9.46
N SER A 88 -12.17 11.70 -10.42
CA SER A 88 -11.06 11.95 -11.36
C SER A 88 -9.93 12.82 -10.78
N VAL A 89 -10.18 13.53 -9.67
CA VAL A 89 -9.19 14.42 -9.02
C VAL A 89 -9.20 14.26 -7.50
N ASN A 90 -8.13 14.70 -6.84
CA ASN A 90 -8.12 14.80 -5.38
C ASN A 90 -9.25 15.72 -4.91
N GLY A 91 -10.00 15.28 -3.90
CA GLY A 91 -11.13 16.02 -3.37
C GLY A 91 -12.45 15.80 -4.11
N SER A 92 -12.48 14.99 -5.17
CA SER A 92 -13.75 14.55 -5.77
C SER A 92 -14.65 13.94 -4.70
N PRO A 93 -15.92 14.38 -4.56
CA PRO A 93 -16.83 13.82 -3.56
C PRO A 93 -17.18 12.37 -3.91
N MET A 94 -17.13 11.50 -2.92
CA MET A 94 -17.60 10.12 -3.09
C MET A 94 -19.12 10.13 -3.28
N PRO A 95 -19.66 9.62 -4.38
CA PRO A 95 -21.11 9.49 -4.56
C PRO A 95 -21.75 8.64 -3.46
N ASP A 96 -22.86 9.08 -2.87
CA ASP A 96 -23.52 8.36 -1.77
C ASP A 96 -23.89 6.92 -2.16
N SER A 97 -24.25 6.69 -3.42
CA SER A 97 -24.54 5.35 -3.95
C SER A 97 -23.35 4.38 -3.88
N LEU A 98 -22.11 4.89 -3.81
CA LEU A 98 -20.89 4.07 -3.71
C LEU A 98 -20.50 3.77 -2.28
N LYS A 99 -20.93 4.55 -1.30
CA LYS A 99 -20.58 4.32 0.13
C LYS A 99 -20.97 2.92 0.59
N ALA A 100 -22.16 2.45 0.17
CA ALA A 100 -22.63 1.10 0.49
C ALA A 100 -21.89 -0.03 -0.29
N GLN A 101 -21.10 0.33 -1.29
CA GLN A 101 -20.37 -0.59 -2.15
C GLN A 101 -18.85 -0.53 -1.93
N THR A 102 -18.39 0.24 -0.94
CA THR A 102 -16.96 0.28 -0.60
C THR A 102 -16.50 -1.05 -0.03
N LEU A 103 -15.22 -1.34 -0.22
CA LEU A 103 -14.58 -2.56 0.26
C LEU A 103 -14.84 -2.80 1.76
N GLY A 104 -14.75 -1.76 2.59
CA GLY A 104 -15.04 -1.86 4.02
C GLY A 104 -16.49 -2.26 4.28
N THR A 105 -17.46 -1.63 3.62
CA THR A 105 -18.88 -1.98 3.77
C THR A 105 -19.19 -3.41 3.29
N LEU A 106 -18.64 -3.81 2.15
CA LEU A 106 -18.85 -5.16 1.61
C LEU A 106 -18.28 -6.24 2.52
N ILE A 107 -17.06 -6.05 3.03
CA ILE A 107 -16.40 -7.01 3.92
C ILE A 107 -17.11 -7.03 5.29
N LYS A 108 -17.54 -5.88 5.80
CA LYS A 108 -18.34 -5.81 7.04
C LYS A 108 -19.66 -6.56 6.91
N ASN A 109 -20.36 -6.41 5.77
CA ASN A 109 -21.58 -7.15 5.48
C ASN A 109 -21.35 -8.66 5.31
N ALA A 110 -20.13 -9.05 4.92
CA ALA A 110 -19.69 -10.44 4.92
C ALA A 110 -19.40 -10.99 6.32
N GLY A 111 -19.55 -10.20 7.38
CA GLY A 111 -19.45 -10.61 8.77
C GLY A 111 -18.08 -10.43 9.40
N TYR A 112 -17.23 -9.56 8.86
CA TYR A 112 -15.94 -9.19 9.42
C TYR A 112 -16.06 -7.98 10.36
N ASP A 113 -15.15 -7.88 11.32
CA ASP A 113 -14.86 -6.65 12.03
C ASP A 113 -13.82 -5.85 11.20
N CYS A 114 -14.18 -4.65 10.73
CA CYS A 114 -13.36 -3.85 9.84
C CYS A 114 -12.74 -2.68 10.57
N ALA A 115 -11.41 -2.57 10.55
CA ALA A 115 -10.64 -1.51 11.20
C ALA A 115 -9.75 -0.78 10.19
N TYR A 116 -9.57 0.53 10.38
CA TYR A 116 -8.73 1.38 9.53
C TYR A 116 -7.84 2.27 10.37
N GLY A 117 -6.57 2.39 10.00
CA GLY A 117 -5.63 3.36 10.55
C GLY A 117 -4.82 4.04 9.45
N GLY A 118 -4.48 5.31 9.66
CA GLY A 118 -3.65 6.09 8.76
C GLY A 118 -4.44 6.91 7.71
N LYS A 119 -3.78 7.26 6.61
CA LYS A 119 -4.27 8.17 5.58
C LYS A 119 -5.46 7.58 4.80
N TRP A 120 -6.60 8.29 4.81
CA TRP A 120 -7.78 7.94 4.01
C TRP A 120 -7.82 8.63 2.65
N HIS A 121 -7.85 9.95 2.64
CA HIS A 121 -7.81 10.84 1.49
C HIS A 121 -9.00 10.68 0.49
N LEU A 122 -10.14 10.22 0.98
CA LEU A 122 -11.40 10.13 0.21
C LEU A 122 -12.57 10.71 1.02
N PRO A 123 -13.22 11.80 0.59
CA PRO A 123 -12.83 12.84 -0.38
C PRO A 123 -12.04 13.99 0.24
N LEU A 124 -10.89 13.79 0.77
CA LEU A 124 -10.01 14.66 1.60
C LEU A 124 -10.27 14.55 3.11
N LEU A 125 -11.03 13.56 3.55
CA LEU A 125 -11.13 13.24 4.97
C LEU A 125 -9.79 12.68 5.47
N GLU A 126 -9.45 13.00 6.71
CA GLU A 126 -8.25 12.44 7.34
C GLU A 126 -8.40 10.94 7.61
N VAL A 127 -9.58 10.52 8.00
CA VAL A 127 -9.96 9.14 8.31
C VAL A 127 -11.32 8.80 7.70
N PRO A 128 -11.62 7.53 7.41
CA PRO A 128 -12.93 7.16 6.86
C PRO A 128 -14.04 7.35 7.90
N ASP A 129 -15.18 7.83 7.43
CA ASP A 129 -16.41 7.80 8.22
C ASP A 129 -16.93 6.36 8.34
N LYS A 130 -17.75 6.10 9.36
CA LYS A 130 -18.37 4.78 9.59
C LYS A 130 -19.23 4.30 8.41
N GLU A 131 -19.70 5.22 7.58
CA GLU A 131 -20.45 4.93 6.35
C GLU A 131 -19.65 4.10 5.33
N TYR A 132 -18.31 4.18 5.39
CA TYR A 132 -17.42 3.36 4.56
C TYR A 132 -17.12 1.98 5.14
N GLY A 133 -17.79 1.60 6.25
CA GLY A 133 -17.71 0.28 6.85
C GLY A 133 -16.57 0.07 7.84
N PHE A 134 -15.75 1.06 8.12
CA PHE A 134 -14.59 0.95 9.02
C PHE A 134 -14.81 1.57 10.39
N ASP A 135 -14.20 0.97 11.39
CA ASP A 135 -13.95 1.59 12.69
C ASP A 135 -12.51 2.14 12.69
N ASN A 136 -12.35 3.45 12.97
CA ASN A 136 -11.03 4.08 12.98
C ASN A 136 -10.27 3.69 14.24
N ILE A 137 -9.07 3.14 14.05
CA ILE A 137 -8.16 2.79 15.15
C ILE A 137 -7.03 3.80 15.32
N TYR A 138 -6.71 4.55 14.26
CA TYR A 138 -5.66 5.57 14.32
C TYR A 138 -5.90 6.70 13.30
N LYS A 139 -5.40 7.90 13.64
CA LYS A 139 -5.48 9.10 12.80
C LYS A 139 -4.55 9.02 11.59
N HIS A 140 -4.64 10.00 10.69
CA HIS A 140 -3.71 10.20 9.58
C HIS A 140 -2.32 10.60 10.14
N SER A 141 -1.49 9.61 10.38
CA SER A 141 -0.09 9.77 10.80
C SER A 141 0.62 8.43 10.65
N ASP A 142 1.87 8.45 10.19
CA ASP A 142 2.71 7.24 10.17
C ASP A 142 3.24 6.92 11.57
N ASP A 143 3.60 7.98 12.34
CA ASP A 143 4.07 7.79 13.73
C ASP A 143 2.95 7.28 14.62
N GLY A 144 3.12 6.09 15.17
CA GLY A 144 2.16 5.43 16.07
C GLY A 144 1.13 4.53 15.35
N LEU A 145 1.09 4.50 14.02
CA LEU A 145 0.17 3.65 13.28
C LEU A 145 0.46 2.15 13.50
N ALA A 146 1.74 1.78 13.45
CA ALA A 146 2.13 0.39 13.67
C ALA A 146 1.79 -0.10 15.08
N GLU A 147 1.96 0.75 16.10
CA GLU A 147 1.59 0.46 17.48
C GLU A 147 0.08 0.27 17.64
N ALA A 148 -0.73 1.14 17.00
CA ALA A 148 -2.19 1.01 17.01
C ALA A 148 -2.65 -0.28 16.31
N CYS A 149 -2.02 -0.63 15.19
CA CYS A 149 -2.28 -1.91 14.52
C CYS A 149 -1.87 -3.11 15.40
N ALA A 150 -0.70 -3.05 16.06
CA ALA A 150 -0.23 -4.10 16.95
C ALA A 150 -1.17 -4.28 18.17
N GLU A 151 -1.66 -3.17 18.74
CA GLU A 151 -2.67 -3.22 19.80
C GLU A 151 -3.96 -3.87 19.30
N TYR A 152 -4.45 -3.49 18.11
CA TYR A 152 -5.63 -4.10 17.51
C TYR A 152 -5.46 -5.62 17.32
N LEU A 153 -4.33 -6.05 16.77
CA LEU A 153 -4.00 -7.46 16.54
C LEU A 153 -3.86 -8.29 17.82
N SER A 154 -3.52 -7.65 18.94
CA SER A 154 -3.41 -8.32 20.25
C SER A 154 -4.76 -8.58 20.93
N ARG A 155 -5.85 -7.99 20.43
CA ARG A 155 -7.18 -8.14 20.99
C ARG A 155 -7.75 -9.54 20.71
N LYS A 156 -8.63 -10.01 21.57
CA LYS A 156 -9.40 -11.22 21.29
C LYS A 156 -10.55 -10.91 20.32
N HIS A 157 -10.45 -11.40 19.10
CA HIS A 157 -11.47 -11.24 18.06
C HIS A 157 -12.49 -12.39 18.12
N LYS A 158 -13.79 -12.05 18.07
CA LYS A 158 -14.90 -13.02 18.01
C LYS A 158 -15.31 -13.36 16.58
N LYS A 159 -14.87 -12.57 15.62
CA LYS A 159 -15.13 -12.67 14.19
C LYS A 159 -13.79 -12.52 13.45
N PRO A 160 -13.70 -13.00 12.20
CA PRO A 160 -12.58 -12.61 11.37
C PRO A 160 -12.52 -11.09 11.22
N PHE A 161 -11.34 -10.54 11.08
CA PHE A 161 -11.16 -9.10 10.93
C PHE A 161 -10.54 -8.73 9.57
N PHE A 162 -10.85 -7.51 9.14
CA PHE A 162 -10.20 -6.81 8.05
C PHE A 162 -9.55 -5.55 8.60
N LEU A 163 -8.23 -5.56 8.68
CA LEU A 163 -7.42 -4.44 9.16
C LEU A 163 -6.75 -3.76 7.98
N VAL A 164 -6.94 -2.45 7.86
CA VAL A 164 -6.22 -1.61 6.89
C VAL A 164 -5.23 -0.72 7.62
N ALA A 165 -3.97 -0.75 7.17
CA ALA A 165 -2.89 0.14 7.61
C ALA A 165 -2.39 0.95 6.40
N SER A 166 -2.74 2.24 6.36
CA SER A 166 -2.44 3.15 5.25
C SER A 166 -1.39 4.17 5.63
N TYR A 167 -0.17 3.98 5.15
CA TYR A 167 0.96 4.88 5.40
C TYR A 167 0.97 6.07 4.45
N ASP A 168 1.40 7.22 4.94
CA ASP A 168 1.60 8.42 4.14
C ASP A 168 2.94 8.39 3.38
N ASN A 169 4.00 7.87 3.99
CA ASN A 169 5.29 7.73 3.32
C ASN A 169 5.28 6.62 2.23
N PRO A 170 6.12 6.82 1.19
CA PRO A 170 7.15 7.85 0.97
C PRO A 170 6.64 9.19 0.39
N HIS A 171 5.34 9.50 0.41
CA HIS A 171 4.77 10.76 -0.10
C HIS A 171 5.47 12.02 0.45
N ASN A 172 6.08 11.96 1.64
CA ASN A 172 6.82 13.09 2.21
C ASN A 172 8.06 13.50 1.41
N ILE A 173 8.41 12.81 0.34
CA ILE A 173 9.36 13.33 -0.66
C ILE A 173 8.89 14.67 -1.26
N CYS A 174 7.59 14.97 -1.17
CA CYS A 174 7.03 16.26 -1.53
C CYS A 174 7.66 17.41 -0.75
N GLU A 175 7.89 17.20 0.55
CA GLU A 175 8.51 18.20 1.43
C GLU A 175 9.97 18.45 1.04
N TYR A 176 10.71 17.41 0.65
CA TYR A 176 12.06 17.58 0.10
C TYR A 176 12.05 18.47 -1.16
N ALA A 177 11.17 18.17 -2.11
CA ALA A 177 11.05 18.95 -3.34
C ALA A 177 10.66 20.41 -3.07
N ARG A 178 9.88 20.67 -2.04
CA ARG A 178 9.47 22.02 -1.59
C ARG A 178 10.47 22.68 -0.64
N ARG A 179 11.56 21.98 -0.25
CA ARG A 179 12.52 22.45 0.75
C ARG A 179 11.86 22.73 2.12
N GLN A 180 10.94 21.88 2.51
CA GLN A 180 10.21 21.92 3.77
C GLN A 180 10.72 20.85 4.74
N ASN A 181 10.42 21.01 6.03
CA ASN A 181 10.72 19.98 7.03
C ASN A 181 9.80 18.78 6.86
N PHE A 182 10.34 17.59 7.10
CA PHE A 182 9.55 16.37 7.08
C PHE A 182 8.66 16.25 8.33
N PRO A 183 7.39 15.85 8.19
CA PRO A 183 6.47 15.73 9.33
C PRO A 183 6.90 14.65 10.34
N TYR A 184 7.61 13.62 9.89
CA TYR A 184 8.00 12.46 10.70
C TYR A 184 9.51 12.38 10.94
N GLY A 185 10.17 13.51 11.13
CA GLY A 185 11.60 13.65 11.37
C GLY A 185 12.44 13.71 10.10
N ASN A 186 13.55 14.42 10.18
CA ASN A 186 14.42 14.69 9.06
C ASN A 186 15.18 13.44 8.60
N ILE A 187 15.56 13.43 7.32
CA ILE A 187 16.48 12.48 6.72
C ILE A 187 17.84 13.14 6.64
N ASP A 188 18.86 12.52 7.22
CA ASP A 188 20.23 12.97 7.07
C ASP A 188 20.71 12.70 5.64
N ILE A 189 21.14 13.75 4.95
CA ILE A 189 21.64 13.64 3.59
C ILE A 189 23.14 13.37 3.66
N PRO A 190 23.62 12.25 3.09
CA PRO A 190 25.02 11.87 3.15
C PRO A 190 25.87 12.70 2.16
N ASP A 191 27.15 12.38 2.08
CA ASP A 191 28.00 12.82 0.96
C ASP A 191 27.36 12.34 -0.37
N ILE A 192 27.46 13.16 -1.40
CA ILE A 192 26.92 12.82 -2.73
C ILE A 192 27.47 11.52 -3.29
N ARG A 193 28.64 11.10 -2.86
CA ARG A 193 29.27 9.81 -3.27
C ARG A 193 28.46 8.61 -2.82
N ASP A 194 27.75 8.75 -1.71
CA ASP A 194 26.93 7.68 -1.10
C ASP A 194 25.47 7.72 -1.60
N CYS A 195 25.13 8.70 -2.45
CA CYS A 195 23.81 8.77 -3.07
C CYS A 195 23.68 7.83 -4.27
N PRO A 196 22.48 7.26 -4.52
CA PRO A 196 22.20 6.45 -5.70
C PRO A 196 22.60 7.15 -7.00
N GLY A 197 22.89 6.39 -8.04
CA GLY A 197 23.05 6.91 -9.39
C GLY A 197 21.75 7.49 -9.95
N LEU A 198 21.85 8.24 -11.04
CA LEU A 198 20.68 8.61 -11.83
C LEU A 198 20.04 7.38 -12.47
N PRO A 199 18.72 7.35 -12.68
CA PRO A 199 18.08 6.25 -13.38
C PRO A 199 18.54 6.19 -14.85
N ALA A 200 18.57 5.00 -15.43
CA ALA A 200 19.04 4.82 -16.82
C ALA A 200 18.22 5.67 -17.83
N ASN A 201 16.96 5.92 -17.53
CA ASN A 201 16.03 6.73 -18.33
C ASN A 201 15.88 8.17 -17.77
N PHE A 202 16.95 8.73 -17.20
CA PHE A 202 16.92 10.10 -16.63
C PHE A 202 16.63 11.19 -17.66
N ALA A 203 17.09 11.01 -18.91
CA ALA A 203 16.84 11.99 -19.95
C ALA A 203 15.33 12.15 -20.23
N LYS A 204 14.90 13.40 -20.55
CA LYS A 204 13.54 13.61 -21.06
C LYS A 204 13.31 12.73 -22.29
N ASN A 205 12.14 12.12 -22.38
CA ASN A 205 11.77 11.37 -23.58
C ASN A 205 11.55 12.35 -24.75
N PRO A 206 12.28 12.24 -25.87
CA PRO A 206 12.14 13.16 -27.00
C PRO A 206 10.80 13.02 -27.74
N TYR A 207 10.02 12.00 -27.42
CA TYR A 207 8.70 11.73 -28.02
C TYR A 207 7.54 12.03 -27.07
N ASP A 208 7.80 12.69 -25.93
CA ASP A 208 6.73 13.11 -25.03
C ASP A 208 5.75 14.02 -25.79
N ALA A 209 4.45 13.77 -25.60
CA ALA A 209 3.41 14.64 -26.11
C ALA A 209 3.42 16.00 -25.41
N ASP A 210 2.91 17.06 -26.06
CA ASP A 210 2.85 18.42 -25.49
C ASP A 210 2.13 18.48 -24.14
N VAL A 211 1.14 17.62 -23.92
CA VAL A 211 0.43 17.52 -22.64
C VAL A 211 1.37 17.11 -21.50
N ILE A 212 2.32 16.24 -21.76
CA ILE A 212 3.32 15.81 -20.76
C ILE A 212 4.24 16.97 -20.37
N GLU A 213 4.67 17.80 -21.34
CA GLU A 213 5.48 18.98 -21.01
C GLU A 213 4.66 20.04 -20.26
N SER A 214 3.39 20.22 -20.60
CA SER A 214 2.47 21.11 -19.88
C SER A 214 2.28 20.64 -18.42
N GLU A 215 2.11 19.34 -18.22
CA GLU A 215 1.97 18.77 -16.88
C GLU A 215 3.30 18.86 -16.09
N ARG A 216 4.44 18.73 -16.74
CA ARG A 216 5.76 18.95 -16.15
C ARG A 216 5.91 20.37 -15.61
N ILE A 217 5.47 21.37 -16.36
CA ILE A 217 5.49 22.77 -15.94
C ILE A 217 4.58 22.98 -14.73
N ASN A 218 3.37 22.42 -14.75
CA ASN A 218 2.46 22.45 -13.62
C ASN A 218 3.07 21.82 -12.37
N ASN A 219 3.74 20.68 -12.55
CA ASN A 219 4.43 19.99 -11.47
C ASN A 219 5.55 20.83 -10.86
N TYR A 220 6.33 21.55 -11.68
CA TYR A 220 7.38 22.47 -11.20
C TYR A 220 6.84 23.64 -10.36
N ASN A 221 5.63 24.10 -10.62
CA ASN A 221 4.98 25.14 -9.84
C ASN A 221 4.62 24.65 -8.42
N VAL A 222 4.33 23.37 -8.26
CA VAL A 222 3.97 22.76 -6.97
C VAL A 222 5.19 22.19 -6.26
N TYR A 223 6.12 21.64 -7.03
CA TYR A 223 7.34 20.95 -6.56
C TYR A 223 8.55 21.50 -7.33
N PRO A 224 9.25 22.52 -6.81
CA PRO A 224 10.25 23.29 -7.56
C PRO A 224 11.53 22.51 -7.89
N THR A 225 11.44 21.56 -8.81
CA THR A 225 12.56 20.71 -9.26
C THR A 225 13.11 21.10 -10.63
N ALA A 226 12.59 22.16 -11.26
CA ALA A 226 13.02 22.61 -12.58
C ALA A 226 14.54 22.92 -12.66
N GLY A 227 15.09 23.45 -11.57
CA GLY A 227 16.51 23.79 -11.45
C GLY A 227 17.39 22.67 -10.85
N PHE A 228 16.88 21.47 -10.65
CA PHE A 228 17.66 20.40 -10.06
C PHE A 228 18.81 19.98 -10.98
N THR A 229 20.01 19.97 -10.41
CA THR A 229 21.21 19.39 -11.02
C THR A 229 21.15 17.86 -10.97
N PRO A 230 22.01 17.15 -11.68
CA PRO A 230 22.15 15.70 -11.52
C PRO A 230 22.40 15.25 -10.08
N GLU A 231 23.15 16.04 -9.30
CA GLU A 231 23.43 15.80 -7.89
C GLU A 231 22.16 15.96 -7.03
N ASP A 232 21.35 17.00 -7.31
CA ASP A 232 20.07 17.20 -6.61
C ASP A 232 19.12 16.02 -6.84
N TRP A 233 19.08 15.49 -8.05
CA TRP A 233 18.27 14.30 -8.37
C TRP A 233 18.77 13.05 -7.67
N ARG A 234 20.07 12.87 -7.51
CA ARG A 234 20.65 11.76 -6.75
C ARG A 234 20.29 11.87 -5.27
N MET A 235 20.36 13.07 -4.68
CA MET A 235 19.93 13.31 -3.31
C MET A 235 18.41 13.12 -3.13
N TYR A 236 17.60 13.53 -4.11
CA TYR A 236 16.15 13.27 -4.14
C TYR A 236 15.86 11.75 -4.06
N ARG A 237 16.54 10.96 -4.91
CA ARG A 237 16.41 9.49 -4.91
C ARG A 237 16.84 8.88 -3.58
N TYR A 238 17.97 9.32 -3.03
CA TYR A 238 18.43 8.87 -1.73
C TYR A 238 17.37 9.14 -0.66
N THR A 239 16.88 10.36 -0.58
CA THR A 239 15.86 10.76 0.40
C THR A 239 14.60 9.92 0.26
N TYR A 240 14.13 9.71 -0.96
CA TYR A 240 12.98 8.87 -1.24
C TYR A 240 13.17 7.42 -0.72
N TYR A 241 14.32 6.83 -0.97
CA TYR A 241 14.63 5.47 -0.48
C TYR A 241 14.70 5.40 1.04
N ARG A 242 15.20 6.41 1.71
CA ARG A 242 15.20 6.47 3.19
C ARG A 242 13.79 6.58 3.76
N LEU A 243 12.87 7.28 3.06
CA LEU A 243 11.45 7.33 3.44
C LEU A 243 10.78 5.95 3.28
N VAL A 244 11.11 5.21 2.21
CA VAL A 244 10.64 3.83 2.03
C VAL A 244 11.15 2.91 3.14
N GLU A 245 12.44 2.98 3.47
CA GLU A 245 13.00 2.19 4.60
C GLU A 245 12.38 2.56 5.95
N LYS A 246 11.98 3.82 6.12
CA LYS A 246 11.25 4.24 7.33
C LYS A 246 9.92 3.50 7.44
N VAL A 247 9.16 3.43 6.36
CA VAL A 247 7.89 2.67 6.32
C VAL A 247 8.13 1.17 6.47
N ASP A 248 9.17 0.62 5.85
CA ASP A 248 9.52 -0.80 6.00
C ASP A 248 9.70 -1.18 7.48
N ARG A 249 10.38 -0.32 8.26
CA ARG A 249 10.53 -0.55 9.71
C ARG A 249 9.20 -0.54 10.45
N GLU A 250 8.28 0.35 10.08
CA GLU A 250 6.95 0.40 10.69
C GLU A 250 6.12 -0.86 10.31
N ILE A 251 6.19 -1.30 9.06
CA ILE A 251 5.58 -2.55 8.60
C ILE A 251 6.14 -3.74 9.37
N GLY A 252 7.44 -3.74 9.67
CA GLY A 252 8.10 -4.75 10.51
C GLY A 252 7.42 -4.92 11.87
N LYS A 253 7.02 -3.84 12.53
CA LYS A 253 6.31 -3.90 13.82
C LYS A 253 4.94 -4.59 13.70
N ILE A 254 4.22 -4.39 12.57
CA ILE A 254 2.95 -5.07 12.29
C ILE A 254 3.21 -6.58 12.07
N ILE A 255 4.21 -6.92 11.26
CA ILE A 255 4.61 -8.31 11.01
C ILE A 255 4.98 -9.02 12.31
N ASP A 256 5.75 -8.36 13.17
CA ASP A 256 6.11 -8.88 14.49
C ASP A 256 4.87 -9.06 15.41
N ALA A 257 3.87 -8.19 15.27
CA ALA A 257 2.62 -8.37 16.02
C ALA A 257 1.81 -9.57 15.50
N ILE A 258 1.82 -9.85 14.19
CA ILE A 258 1.22 -11.06 13.62
C ILE A 258 1.91 -12.31 14.18
N ASP A 259 3.26 -12.30 14.26
CA ASP A 259 4.05 -13.42 14.84
C ASP A 259 3.71 -13.63 16.33
N ARG A 260 3.81 -12.56 17.13
CA ARG A 260 3.57 -12.64 18.58
C ARG A 260 2.19 -13.14 18.96
N ASN A 261 1.20 -12.90 18.10
CA ASN A 261 -0.18 -13.33 18.34
C ASN A 261 -0.54 -14.63 17.60
N ASN A 262 0.43 -15.29 16.94
CA ASN A 262 0.25 -16.55 16.20
C ASN A 262 -0.86 -16.47 15.13
N LEU A 263 -0.95 -15.35 14.41
CA LEU A 263 -2.05 -15.09 13.49
C LEU A 263 -1.79 -15.61 12.06
N TRP A 264 -0.57 -15.99 11.71
CA TRP A 264 -0.21 -16.38 10.32
C TRP A 264 -1.03 -17.53 9.75
N GLU A 265 -1.41 -18.49 10.57
CA GLU A 265 -2.12 -19.69 10.10
C GLU A 265 -3.50 -19.37 9.51
N ASN A 266 -4.13 -18.28 9.97
CA ASN A 266 -5.46 -17.85 9.51
C ASN A 266 -5.50 -16.39 9.11
N THR A 267 -4.43 -15.87 8.48
CA THR A 267 -4.37 -14.47 8.05
C THR A 267 -3.76 -14.36 6.65
N VAL A 268 -4.42 -13.59 5.80
CA VAL A 268 -3.87 -13.13 4.51
C VAL A 268 -3.36 -11.71 4.72
N VAL A 269 -2.09 -11.47 4.39
CA VAL A 269 -1.50 -10.14 4.38
C VAL A 269 -1.34 -9.70 2.93
N ILE A 270 -1.86 -8.52 2.61
CA ILE A 270 -1.77 -7.88 1.30
C ILE A 270 -0.96 -6.61 1.49
N PHE A 271 0.06 -6.39 0.64
CA PHE A 271 0.81 -5.15 0.59
C PHE A 271 0.71 -4.51 -0.80
N SER A 272 0.52 -3.20 -0.87
CA SER A 272 0.38 -2.44 -2.11
C SER A 272 0.86 -0.99 -1.96
N SER A 273 0.75 -0.21 -3.03
CA SER A 273 0.82 1.25 -3.02
C SER A 273 -0.31 1.82 -3.87
N ASP A 274 -0.75 3.06 -3.61
CA ASP A 274 -1.79 3.70 -4.42
C ASP A 274 -1.28 4.17 -5.79
N HIS A 275 -0.04 4.63 -5.89
CA HIS A 275 0.72 4.95 -7.12
C HIS A 275 2.21 5.06 -6.78
N GLY A 276 3.05 5.27 -7.77
CA GLY A 276 4.47 5.50 -7.59
C GLY A 276 4.88 6.98 -7.66
N ASP A 277 6.20 7.19 -7.75
CA ASP A 277 6.89 8.47 -7.97
C ASP A 277 7.83 8.33 -9.16
N GLY A 278 8.01 9.41 -9.92
CA GLY A 278 8.94 9.42 -11.06
C GLY A 278 10.40 9.25 -10.68
N ILE A 279 10.78 9.54 -9.44
CA ILE A 279 12.14 9.41 -8.85
C ILE A 279 13.30 9.75 -9.79
N GLY A 280 13.11 10.78 -10.62
CA GLY A 280 14.09 11.28 -11.58
C GLY A 280 14.04 10.63 -12.96
N ALA A 281 13.30 9.53 -13.17
CA ALA A 281 13.07 9.01 -14.51
C ALA A 281 12.46 10.10 -15.40
N HIS A 282 12.93 10.28 -16.62
CA HIS A 282 12.50 11.34 -17.54
C HIS A 282 12.56 12.75 -16.95
N ARG A 283 13.42 12.99 -15.92
CA ARG A 283 13.46 14.19 -15.07
C ARG A 283 12.10 14.50 -14.45
N TRP A 284 11.37 13.45 -14.07
CA TRP A 284 10.06 13.56 -13.43
C TRP A 284 10.17 13.30 -11.94
N ASN A 285 9.54 14.16 -11.16
CA ASN A 285 9.24 13.94 -9.75
C ASN A 285 7.74 13.81 -9.58
N GLN A 286 7.32 13.15 -8.50
CA GLN A 286 5.91 12.98 -8.21
C GLN A 286 5.15 12.11 -9.24
N LYS A 287 3.88 12.34 -9.36
CA LYS A 287 2.83 11.54 -10.00
C LYS A 287 2.23 12.26 -11.23
N SER A 288 1.06 11.85 -11.65
CA SER A 288 0.24 12.41 -12.74
C SER A 288 0.66 12.02 -14.15
N ALA A 289 1.87 11.52 -14.39
CA ALA A 289 2.28 10.98 -15.68
C ALA A 289 2.10 9.44 -15.74
N LEU A 290 1.96 8.92 -16.96
CA LEU A 290 1.79 7.47 -17.18
C LEU A 290 3.14 6.76 -17.43
N TYR A 291 4.21 7.20 -16.75
CA TYR A 291 5.49 6.51 -16.76
C TYR A 291 5.45 5.28 -15.85
N GLU A 292 6.20 4.25 -16.23
CA GLU A 292 6.25 2.97 -15.54
C GLU A 292 6.51 3.13 -14.04
N GLU A 293 7.42 4.01 -13.64
CA GLU A 293 7.78 4.27 -12.26
C GLU A 293 6.61 4.81 -11.43
N ILE A 294 5.61 5.41 -12.08
CA ILE A 294 4.47 6.05 -11.43
C ILE A 294 3.26 5.13 -11.41
N ILE A 295 3.02 4.38 -12.49
CA ILE A 295 1.81 3.55 -12.61
C ILE A 295 2.01 2.11 -12.20
N ASN A 296 3.24 1.57 -12.28
CA ASN A 296 3.53 0.24 -11.79
C ASN A 296 3.66 0.27 -10.27
N CYS A 297 2.63 -0.24 -9.64
CA CYS A 297 2.49 -0.31 -8.20
C CYS A 297 2.87 -1.70 -7.71
N LEU A 298 2.92 -1.81 -6.40
CA LEU A 298 3.25 -3.03 -5.72
C LEU A 298 1.99 -3.85 -5.46
N LEU A 299 2.09 -5.16 -5.56
CA LEU A 299 1.10 -6.05 -5.00
C LEU A 299 1.78 -7.33 -4.51
N TYR A 300 1.65 -7.56 -3.21
CA TYR A 300 2.07 -8.81 -2.56
C TYR A 300 0.88 -9.42 -1.85
N THR A 301 0.86 -10.74 -1.82
CA THR A 301 -0.05 -11.47 -0.93
C THR A 301 0.72 -12.55 -0.21
N SER A 302 0.52 -12.70 1.11
CA SER A 302 0.93 -13.92 1.79
C SER A 302 0.15 -15.12 1.20
N PRO A 303 0.72 -16.35 1.22
CA PRO A 303 -0.04 -17.51 0.78
C PRO A 303 -1.31 -17.63 1.60
N SER A 304 -2.41 -17.95 0.92
CA SER A 304 -3.66 -18.28 1.61
C SER A 304 -3.43 -19.43 2.60
N PRO A 305 -4.06 -19.42 3.78
CA PRO A 305 -4.05 -20.57 4.68
C PRO A 305 -4.39 -21.90 3.99
N ARG A 306 -5.20 -21.88 2.93
CA ARG A 306 -5.54 -23.03 2.10
C ARG A 306 -4.35 -23.56 1.30
N ASP A 307 -3.50 -22.69 0.77
CA ASP A 307 -2.34 -23.07 -0.05
C ASP A 307 -1.28 -23.78 0.79
N ARG A 308 -1.19 -23.44 2.08
CA ARG A 308 -0.27 -24.09 3.04
C ARG A 308 -0.70 -25.53 3.39
N SER A 309 -1.98 -25.85 3.28
CA SER A 309 -2.50 -27.20 3.58
C SER A 309 -2.27 -28.20 2.45
N VAL A 310 -1.96 -27.74 1.23
CA VAL A 310 -1.74 -28.59 0.04
C VAL A 310 -0.27 -28.98 -0.12
N SER A 311 0.66 -28.33 0.59
CA SER A 311 2.11 -28.58 0.51
C SER A 311 2.67 -29.48 1.62
N ARG A 312 1.82 -30.26 2.31
CA ARG A 312 2.22 -31.26 3.31
C ARG A 312 1.92 -32.68 2.85
#